data_0ff86419447e92763e5aa72462610b28
#
_entry.id   0ff86419447e92763e5aa72462610b28
#
_cell.length_a   1.000
_cell.length_b   1.000
_cell.length_c   1.000
_cell.angle_alpha   90.00
_cell.angle_beta   90.00
_cell.angle_gamma   90.00
#
_symmetry.space_group_name_H-M   'P 1'
#
loop_
_entity.id
_entity.type
_entity.pdbx_description
1 polymer ?
#
loop_
_entity_poly.entity_id
_entity_poly.type
_entity_poly.pdbx_seq_one_letter_code
_entity_poly.pdbx_strand_id
1 'polypeptide(L)'
;GFQEGLEAGGATVNLLNTYDGSTREEFMASCEDALVTFDKIDLIYGYSAQAGLGCYDASVAANRGEVLIMGTDAEDEEIGLIDKGTQYVGSVMQFPADMAKFCVECIEDHAAGTALESYYAYDTGIYGVDGVVMAEDLK
;
A
#
# COMPACT_ATOMS: atom_id res chain seq x y z
N GLY A 1 -8.86 7.52 1.13
CA GLY A 1 -7.42 7.79 0.85
C GLY A 1 -7.03 7.43 -0.56
N PHE A 2 -6.81 6.16 -0.88
CA PHE A 2 -6.26 5.75 -2.19
C PHE A 2 -7.14 6.19 -3.39
N GLN A 3 -8.44 5.89 -3.34
CA GLN A 3 -9.38 6.30 -4.39
C GLN A 3 -9.43 7.84 -4.53
N GLU A 4 -9.55 8.54 -3.42
CA GLU A 4 -9.58 10.01 -3.39
C GLU A 4 -8.29 10.62 -3.98
N GLY A 5 -7.14 10.00 -3.72
CA GLY A 5 -5.85 10.40 -4.29
C GLY A 5 -5.81 10.24 -5.81
N LEU A 6 -6.29 9.13 -6.34
CA LEU A 6 -6.40 8.91 -7.79
C LEU A 6 -7.33 9.94 -8.45
N GLU A 7 -8.50 10.19 -7.86
CA GLU A 7 -9.48 11.17 -8.35
C GLU A 7 -8.92 12.61 -8.30
N ALA A 8 -8.20 12.97 -7.24
CA ALA A 8 -7.52 14.25 -7.13
C ALA A 8 -6.40 14.42 -8.19
N GLY A 9 -5.77 13.31 -8.59
CA GLY A 9 -4.83 13.26 -9.72
C GLY A 9 -5.48 13.29 -11.10
N GLY A 10 -6.82 13.37 -11.17
CA GLY A 10 -7.58 13.46 -12.42
C GLY A 10 -7.99 12.11 -13.02
N ALA A 11 -7.78 11.00 -12.31
CA ALA A 11 -8.25 9.70 -12.76
C ALA A 11 -9.76 9.53 -12.54
N THR A 12 -10.42 8.78 -13.43
CA THR A 12 -11.77 8.29 -13.19
C THR A 12 -11.67 6.89 -12.61
N VAL A 13 -12.08 6.72 -11.35
CA VAL A 13 -11.99 5.44 -10.64
C VAL A 13 -13.30 4.67 -10.79
N ASN A 14 -13.21 3.46 -11.31
CA ASN A 14 -14.27 2.47 -11.32
C ASN A 14 -13.90 1.34 -10.36
N LEU A 15 -14.39 1.39 -9.12
CA LEU A 15 -14.13 0.36 -8.12
C LEU A 15 -14.91 -0.90 -8.48
N LEU A 16 -14.20 -1.96 -8.86
CA LEU A 16 -14.80 -3.23 -9.25
C LEU A 16 -15.28 -4.01 -8.03
N ASN A 17 -14.42 -4.16 -7.02
CA ASN A 17 -14.74 -4.87 -5.78
C ASN A 17 -13.75 -4.50 -4.68
N THR A 18 -14.07 -4.91 -3.45
CA THR A 18 -13.19 -4.86 -2.28
C THR A 18 -13.23 -6.22 -1.59
N TYR A 19 -12.06 -6.76 -1.28
CA TYR A 19 -11.90 -8.04 -0.62
C TYR A 19 -11.19 -7.84 0.71
N ASP A 20 -11.58 -8.62 1.70
CA ASP A 20 -10.94 -8.66 3.01
C ASP A 20 -10.11 -9.94 3.16
N GLY A 21 -9.06 -9.88 3.97
CA GLY A 21 -8.20 -11.01 4.31
C GLY A 21 -7.23 -10.65 5.43
N SER A 22 -6.47 -11.62 5.89
CA SER A 22 -5.50 -11.46 6.99
C SER A 22 -4.14 -12.07 6.66
N THR A 23 -4.06 -12.96 5.70
CA THR A 23 -2.82 -13.62 5.29
C THR A 23 -2.58 -13.47 3.79
N ARG A 24 -1.32 -13.63 3.38
CA ARG A 24 -0.92 -13.59 1.96
C ARG A 24 -1.71 -14.60 1.12
N GLU A 25 -1.95 -15.80 1.67
CA GLU A 25 -2.70 -16.87 0.99
C GLU A 25 -4.18 -16.50 0.80
N GLU A 26 -4.80 -15.87 1.81
CA GLU A 26 -6.19 -15.40 1.70
C GLU A 26 -6.32 -14.29 0.65
N PHE A 27 -5.38 -13.34 0.62
CA PHE A 27 -5.35 -12.30 -0.41
C PHE A 27 -5.06 -12.86 -1.80
N MET A 28 -4.16 -13.85 -1.91
CA MET A 28 -3.90 -14.53 -3.17
C MET A 28 -5.20 -15.18 -3.71
N ALA A 29 -5.92 -15.93 -2.87
CA ALA A 29 -7.20 -16.55 -3.26
C ALA A 29 -8.25 -15.52 -3.67
N SER A 30 -8.36 -14.40 -2.95
CA SER A 30 -9.27 -13.30 -3.28
C SER A 30 -8.92 -12.65 -4.62
N CYS A 31 -7.64 -12.50 -4.91
CA CYS A 31 -7.19 -11.96 -6.19
C CYS A 31 -7.36 -12.95 -7.34
N GLU A 32 -7.18 -14.26 -7.11
CA GLU A 32 -7.52 -15.29 -8.10
C GLU A 32 -9.01 -15.20 -8.50
N ASP A 33 -9.91 -15.05 -7.52
CA ASP A 33 -11.34 -14.84 -7.78
C ASP A 33 -11.60 -13.56 -8.60
N ALA A 34 -10.97 -12.46 -8.23
CA ALA A 34 -11.09 -11.20 -8.97
C ALA A 34 -10.61 -11.33 -10.42
N LEU A 35 -9.46 -11.97 -10.63
CA LEU A 35 -8.86 -12.17 -11.96
C LEU A 35 -9.71 -13.07 -12.88
N VAL A 36 -10.51 -13.97 -12.31
CA VAL A 36 -11.48 -14.81 -13.04
C VAL A 36 -12.79 -14.05 -13.28
N THR A 37 -13.22 -13.23 -12.32
CA THR A 37 -14.50 -12.53 -12.36
C THR A 37 -14.48 -11.33 -13.32
N PHE A 38 -13.36 -10.62 -13.39
CA PHE A 38 -13.23 -9.39 -14.16
C PHE A 38 -12.25 -9.55 -15.32
N ASP A 39 -12.74 -9.41 -16.54
CA ASP A 39 -11.91 -9.50 -17.74
C ASP A 39 -10.84 -8.39 -17.80
N LYS A 40 -11.18 -7.20 -17.29
CA LYS A 40 -10.27 -6.05 -17.27
C LYS A 40 -10.11 -5.51 -15.84
N ILE A 41 -8.87 -5.53 -15.39
CA ILE A 41 -8.43 -4.89 -14.14
C ILE A 41 -7.21 -4.05 -14.50
N ASP A 42 -7.24 -2.75 -14.24
CA ASP A 42 -6.10 -1.87 -14.49
C ASP A 42 -5.12 -1.89 -13.30
N LEU A 43 -5.65 -1.89 -12.07
CA LEU A 43 -4.86 -1.80 -10.84
C LEU A 43 -5.52 -2.56 -9.69
N ILE A 44 -4.71 -3.24 -8.90
CA ILE A 44 -5.08 -3.78 -7.59
C ILE A 44 -4.25 -3.07 -6.52
N TYR A 45 -4.93 -2.57 -5.49
CA TYR A 45 -4.28 -1.94 -4.34
C TYR A 45 -4.40 -2.83 -3.10
N GLY A 46 -3.25 -3.19 -2.53
CA GLY A 46 -3.14 -3.89 -1.24
C GLY A 46 -2.89 -2.91 -0.10
N TYR A 47 -3.74 -2.90 0.91
CA TYR A 47 -3.59 -2.02 2.08
C TYR A 47 -2.50 -2.48 3.06
N SER A 48 -1.81 -3.56 2.74
CA SER A 48 -0.64 -4.09 3.46
C SER A 48 0.28 -4.83 2.48
N ALA A 49 1.53 -5.09 2.89
CA ALA A 49 2.47 -5.89 2.12
C ALA A 49 1.89 -7.29 1.81
N GLN A 50 1.24 -7.94 2.78
CA GLN A 50 0.63 -9.26 2.59
C GLN A 50 -0.46 -9.25 1.51
N ALA A 51 -1.28 -8.18 1.48
CA ALA A 51 -2.31 -8.01 0.47
C ALA A 51 -1.70 -7.77 -0.92
N GLY A 52 -0.77 -6.84 -1.04
CA GLY A 52 -0.10 -6.54 -2.30
C GLY A 52 0.66 -7.73 -2.87
N LEU A 53 1.46 -8.41 -2.03
CA LEU A 53 2.26 -9.57 -2.44
C LEU A 53 1.39 -10.78 -2.80
N GLY A 54 0.29 -11.03 -2.06
CA GLY A 54 -0.66 -12.08 -2.41
C GLY A 54 -1.32 -11.86 -3.77
N CYS A 55 -1.72 -10.62 -4.06
CA CYS A 55 -2.28 -10.26 -5.37
C CYS A 55 -1.24 -10.33 -6.49
N TYR A 56 0.01 -9.98 -6.20
CA TYR A 56 1.10 -10.15 -7.15
C TYR A 56 1.30 -11.63 -7.51
N ASP A 57 1.36 -12.52 -6.52
CA ASP A 57 1.50 -13.95 -6.72
C ASP A 57 0.36 -14.52 -7.58
N ALA A 58 -0.89 -14.15 -7.28
CA ALA A 58 -2.07 -14.54 -8.05
C ALA A 58 -1.98 -14.09 -9.52
N SER A 59 -1.60 -12.82 -9.74
CA SER A 59 -1.53 -12.27 -11.10
C SER A 59 -0.39 -12.87 -11.94
N VAL A 60 0.75 -13.19 -11.30
CA VAL A 60 1.84 -13.91 -11.95
C VAL A 60 1.42 -15.33 -12.29
N ALA A 61 0.76 -16.05 -11.37
CA ALA A 61 0.27 -17.41 -11.59
C ALA A 61 -0.78 -17.47 -12.71
N ALA A 62 -1.64 -16.46 -12.81
CA ALA A 62 -2.66 -16.31 -13.86
C ALA A 62 -2.10 -15.77 -15.18
N ASN A 63 -0.81 -15.43 -15.26
CA ASN A 63 -0.16 -14.78 -16.41
C ASN A 63 -0.88 -13.47 -16.84
N ARG A 64 -1.32 -12.69 -15.84
CA ARG A 64 -2.00 -11.39 -15.99
C ARG A 64 -1.01 -10.23 -15.72
N GLY A 65 0.09 -10.19 -16.47
CA GLY A 65 1.15 -9.20 -16.29
C GLY A 65 0.76 -7.74 -16.62
N GLU A 66 -0.40 -7.54 -17.22
CA GLU A 66 -0.96 -6.22 -17.50
C GLU A 66 -1.63 -5.56 -16.28
N VAL A 67 -1.94 -6.35 -15.24
CA VAL A 67 -2.56 -5.84 -14.01
C VAL A 67 -1.48 -5.22 -13.13
N LEU A 68 -1.57 -3.93 -12.89
CA LEU A 68 -0.64 -3.23 -12.01
C LEU A 68 -0.98 -3.55 -10.54
N ILE A 69 0.05 -3.68 -9.71
CA ILE A 69 -0.11 -3.91 -8.27
C ILE A 69 0.55 -2.76 -7.52
N MET A 70 -0.13 -2.26 -6.51
CA MET A 70 0.40 -1.29 -5.57
C MET A 70 0.10 -1.76 -4.14
N GLY A 71 1.09 -1.69 -3.26
CA GLY A 71 1.00 -2.15 -1.88
C GLY A 71 1.13 -1.05 -0.85
N THR A 72 1.30 -1.49 0.38
CA THR A 72 1.55 -0.65 1.57
C THR A 72 2.54 -1.38 2.45
N ASP A 73 3.34 -0.65 3.19
CA ASP A 73 4.40 -1.00 4.14
C ASP A 73 5.81 -0.87 3.56
N ALA A 74 5.98 -1.01 2.24
CA ALA A 74 7.28 -0.97 1.56
C ALA A 74 8.30 -1.93 2.18
N GLU A 75 7.88 -3.19 2.38
CA GLU A 75 8.77 -4.26 2.84
C GLU A 75 9.83 -4.58 1.76
N ASP A 76 10.95 -5.18 2.18
CA ASP A 76 12.08 -5.51 1.29
C ASP A 76 11.67 -6.30 0.04
N GLU A 77 10.68 -7.17 0.16
CA GLU A 77 10.16 -7.96 -0.98
C GLU A 77 9.43 -7.06 -1.99
N GLU A 78 8.59 -6.14 -1.53
CA GLU A 78 7.88 -5.18 -2.37
C GLU A 78 8.87 -4.27 -3.10
N ILE A 79 9.84 -3.71 -2.36
CA ILE A 79 10.92 -2.88 -2.92
C ILE A 79 11.69 -3.67 -3.99
N GLY A 80 12.03 -4.93 -3.70
CA GLY A 80 12.73 -5.80 -4.64
C GLY A 80 11.93 -6.07 -5.93
N LEU A 81 10.60 -6.10 -5.89
CA LEU A 81 9.75 -6.24 -7.07
C LEU A 81 9.67 -4.94 -7.88
N ILE A 82 9.58 -3.81 -7.20
CA ILE A 82 9.58 -2.47 -7.83
C ILE A 82 10.92 -2.23 -8.55
N ASP A 83 12.05 -2.49 -7.87
CA ASP A 83 13.40 -2.30 -8.44
C ASP A 83 13.64 -3.17 -9.69
N LYS A 84 13.08 -4.37 -9.74
CA LYS A 84 13.12 -5.25 -10.91
C LYS A 84 12.25 -4.80 -12.07
N GLY A 85 11.44 -3.76 -11.90
CA GLY A 85 10.52 -3.27 -12.93
C GLY A 85 9.41 -4.26 -13.25
N THR A 86 8.87 -4.94 -12.25
CA THR A 86 7.72 -5.85 -12.41
C THR A 86 6.41 -5.06 -12.50
N GLN A 87 5.29 -5.76 -12.54
CA GLN A 87 3.96 -5.15 -12.45
C GLN A 87 3.62 -4.63 -11.03
N TYR A 88 4.49 -4.88 -10.03
CA TYR A 88 4.42 -4.25 -8.72
C TYR A 88 5.03 -2.86 -8.84
N VAL A 89 4.17 -1.82 -8.93
CA VAL A 89 4.61 -0.49 -9.39
C VAL A 89 4.87 0.49 -8.26
N GLY A 90 4.45 0.20 -7.04
CA GLY A 90 4.68 1.08 -5.90
C GLY A 90 4.20 0.50 -4.59
N SER A 91 4.66 1.08 -3.49
CA SER A 91 4.19 0.77 -2.14
C SER A 91 4.22 2.02 -1.25
N VAL A 92 3.17 2.22 -0.48
CA VAL A 92 3.10 3.31 0.50
C VAL A 92 3.95 2.94 1.70
N MET A 93 4.93 3.77 2.04
CA MET A 93 5.81 3.53 3.18
C MET A 93 5.21 4.04 4.49
N GLN A 94 5.24 3.22 5.51
CA GLN A 94 5.01 3.60 6.90
C GLN A 94 6.35 3.79 7.63
N PHE A 95 6.38 4.69 8.62
CA PHE A 95 7.58 4.99 9.42
C PHE A 95 7.37 4.60 10.89
N PRO A 96 7.34 3.28 11.22
CA PRO A 96 6.99 2.82 12.55
C PRO A 96 7.94 3.34 13.65
N ALA A 97 9.22 3.56 13.33
CA ALA A 97 10.19 4.12 14.28
C ALA A 97 9.85 5.57 14.65
N ASP A 98 9.48 6.39 13.66
CA ASP A 98 9.11 7.79 13.91
C ASP A 98 7.74 7.88 14.60
N MET A 99 6.80 7.01 14.23
CA MET A 99 5.51 6.89 14.92
C MET A 99 5.71 6.52 16.39
N ALA A 100 6.59 5.54 16.69
CA ALA A 100 6.90 5.16 18.06
C ALA A 100 7.55 6.30 18.85
N LYS A 101 8.47 7.05 18.24
CA LYS A 101 9.10 8.23 18.85
C LYS A 101 8.04 9.28 19.18
N PHE A 102 7.15 9.59 18.25
CA PHE A 102 6.06 10.53 18.47
C PHE A 102 5.13 10.07 19.61
N CYS A 103 4.82 8.78 19.72
CA CYS A 103 4.05 8.24 20.83
C CYS A 103 4.75 8.47 22.19
N VAL A 104 6.08 8.31 22.24
CA VAL A 104 6.86 8.60 23.46
C VAL A 104 6.78 10.09 23.80
N GLU A 105 6.95 10.99 22.84
CA GLU A 105 6.81 12.44 23.04
C GLU A 105 5.41 12.80 23.58
N CYS A 106 4.35 12.21 23.07
CA CYS A 106 3.00 12.39 23.61
C CYS A 106 2.87 11.91 25.07
N ILE A 107 3.51 10.80 25.43
CA ILE A 107 3.52 10.30 26.81
C ILE A 107 4.25 11.29 27.75
N GLU A 108 5.39 11.81 27.33
CA GLU A 108 6.16 12.80 28.08
C GLU A 108 5.38 14.10 28.27
N ASP A 109 4.74 14.60 27.22
CA ASP A 109 3.88 15.78 27.25
C ASP A 109 2.71 15.59 28.22
N HIS A 110 2.05 14.45 28.15
CA HIS A 110 0.96 14.13 29.07
C HIS A 110 1.43 14.08 30.55
N ALA A 111 2.59 13.48 30.78
CA ALA A 111 3.19 13.43 32.12
C ALA A 111 3.59 14.81 32.64
N ALA A 112 3.95 15.73 31.74
CA ALA A 112 4.22 17.13 32.05
C ALA A 112 2.95 18.00 32.25
N GLY A 113 1.77 17.43 32.05
CA GLY A 113 0.47 18.13 32.18
C GLY A 113 0.02 18.86 30.91
N THR A 114 0.68 18.62 29.79
CA THR A 114 0.25 19.15 28.49
C THR A 114 -1.02 18.42 28.02
N ALA A 115 -2.02 19.16 27.58
CA ALA A 115 -3.23 18.57 26.99
C ALA A 115 -2.89 17.94 25.63
N LEU A 116 -3.30 16.71 25.42
CA LEU A 116 -3.15 16.03 24.13
C LEU A 116 -4.41 16.23 23.28
N GLU A 117 -4.21 16.24 21.98
CA GLU A 117 -5.30 16.17 21.02
C GLU A 117 -5.92 14.75 21.01
N SER A 118 -7.18 14.66 20.61
CA SER A 118 -7.86 13.36 20.50
C SER A 118 -7.44 12.58 19.26
N TYR A 119 -6.78 13.24 18.31
CA TYR A 119 -6.30 12.66 17.05
C TYR A 119 -5.10 13.44 16.53
N TYR A 120 -4.08 12.73 16.13
CA TYR A 120 -2.94 13.27 15.39
C TYR A 120 -2.86 12.59 14.02
N ALA A 121 -2.94 13.38 12.95
CA ALA A 121 -2.56 12.90 11.65
C ALA A 121 -1.04 12.81 11.59
N TYR A 122 -0.49 11.61 11.50
CA TYR A 122 0.93 11.42 11.28
C TYR A 122 1.19 11.40 9.77
N ASP A 123 2.02 12.33 9.31
CA ASP A 123 2.38 12.39 7.92
C ASP A 123 3.32 11.22 7.59
N THR A 124 2.89 10.34 6.72
CA THR A 124 3.67 9.19 6.25
C THR A 124 4.62 9.57 5.10
N GLY A 125 4.61 10.81 4.68
CA GLY A 125 5.42 11.30 3.58
C GLY A 125 6.88 11.38 3.93
N ILE A 126 7.73 10.57 3.37
CA ILE A 126 9.07 10.89 2.89
C ILE A 126 9.81 9.62 2.44
N TYR A 127 9.44 9.05 1.34
CA TYR A 127 10.38 8.30 0.52
C TYR A 127 9.94 8.49 -0.94
N GLY A 128 10.80 9.10 -1.75
CA GLY A 128 10.38 9.59 -3.03
C GLY A 128 9.39 10.75 -2.90
N VAL A 129 8.68 11.07 -3.93
CA VAL A 129 7.64 12.09 -3.90
C VAL A 129 6.43 11.54 -3.13
N ASP A 130 6.15 12.10 -1.95
CA ASP A 130 4.96 11.88 -1.14
C ASP A 130 4.82 10.48 -0.46
N GLY A 131 5.92 9.85 -0.07
CA GLY A 131 5.87 8.61 0.74
C GLY A 131 5.47 7.35 -0.04
N VAL A 132 5.60 7.39 -1.34
CA VAL A 132 5.43 6.22 -2.20
C VAL A 132 6.78 5.78 -2.76
N VAL A 133 7.12 4.51 -2.60
CA VAL A 133 8.30 3.92 -3.23
C VAL A 133 7.93 3.52 -4.65
N MET A 134 8.50 4.22 -5.62
CA MET A 134 8.33 3.92 -7.04
C MET A 134 9.67 3.47 -7.64
N ALA A 135 9.64 2.75 -8.74
CA ALA A 135 10.86 2.26 -9.40
C ALA A 135 11.87 3.39 -9.72
N GLU A 136 11.41 4.60 -9.92
CA GLU A 136 12.25 5.78 -10.17
C GLU A 136 12.95 6.31 -8.91
N ASP A 137 12.46 6.00 -7.71
CA ASP A 137 13.01 6.41 -6.42
C ASP A 137 14.15 5.52 -5.95
N LEU A 138 14.28 4.33 -6.53
CA LEU A 138 15.26 3.29 -6.16
C LEU A 138 16.55 3.34 -6.99
N LYS A 139 16.83 4.43 -7.68
CA LYS A 139 18.00 4.60 -8.56
C LYS A 139 19.18 5.26 -7.89
#